data_f9c5883d314a4610d5d8feb26e938881
#
_entry.id   f9c5883d314a4610d5d8feb26e938881
#
_cell.length_a   1.000
_cell.length_b   1.000
_cell.length_c   1.000
_cell.angle_alpha   90.00
_cell.angle_beta   90.00
_cell.angle_gamma   90.00
#
_symmetry.space_group_name_H-M   'P 1'
#
loop_
_entity.id
_entity.type
_entity.pdbx_description
1 polymer ?
#
loop_
_entity_poly.entity_id
_entity_poly.type
_entity_poly.pdbx_seq_one_letter_code
_entity_poly.pdbx_strand_id
1 'polypeptide(L)'
;MRVISQDGKLDFPYENSVVFIDTRAKDAVFVRMQAIGDDEASIMADYSTKEKAKKAMEMLRDAYIGMPIVMQNVDVSEDVSRELERLKKCGIIVQTESKPSKIECINNVIFQFPTEEELE
;
A
#
# COMPACT_ATOMS: atom_id res chain seq x y z
N MET A 1 -3.73 0.48 -5.73
CA MET A 1 -3.96 0.00 -4.34
C MET A 1 -5.11 0.76 -3.72
N ARG A 2 -5.99 0.08 -3.07
CA ARG A 2 -7.11 0.68 -2.32
C ARG A 2 -6.72 0.84 -0.86
N VAL A 3 -7.02 2.00 -0.30
CA VAL A 3 -6.71 2.30 1.09
C VAL A 3 -8.01 2.41 1.87
N ILE A 4 -8.15 1.57 2.89
CA ILE A 4 -9.34 1.49 3.73
C ILE A 4 -9.06 2.23 5.04
N SER A 5 -10.04 3.01 5.50
CA SER A 5 -9.91 3.71 6.77
C SER A 5 -9.83 2.74 7.96
N GLN A 6 -9.32 3.24 9.07
CA GLN A 6 -9.18 2.48 10.31
C GLN A 6 -10.49 1.83 10.77
N ASP A 7 -11.61 2.51 10.58
CA ASP A 7 -12.96 2.01 10.92
C ASP A 7 -13.62 1.18 9.81
N GLY A 8 -12.97 1.05 8.67
CA GLY A 8 -13.47 0.27 7.54
C GLY A 8 -14.53 0.95 6.69
N LYS A 9 -14.87 2.21 6.97
CA LYS A 9 -16.00 2.89 6.31
C LYS A 9 -15.62 3.64 5.03
N LEU A 10 -14.36 4.03 4.88
CA LEU A 10 -13.87 4.80 3.74
C LEU A 10 -12.87 3.99 2.94
N ASP A 11 -12.88 4.18 1.64
CA ASP A 11 -12.07 3.45 0.69
C ASP A 11 -11.60 4.43 -0.39
N PHE A 12 -10.29 4.66 -0.48
CA PHE A 12 -9.70 5.60 -1.40
C PHE A 12 -8.70 4.93 -2.34
N PRO A 13 -8.60 5.38 -3.61
CA PRO A 13 -7.51 4.96 -4.49
C PRO A 13 -6.21 5.66 -4.09
N TYR A 14 -5.18 4.89 -3.76
CA TYR A 14 -3.89 5.45 -3.34
C TYR A 14 -3.25 6.32 -4.43
N GLU A 15 -3.31 5.85 -5.67
CA GLU A 15 -2.61 6.47 -6.80
C GLU A 15 -3.16 7.87 -7.15
N ASN A 16 -4.41 8.14 -6.81
CA ASN A 16 -5.10 9.39 -7.15
C ASN A 16 -5.42 10.23 -5.92
N SER A 17 -4.69 10.03 -4.83
CA SER A 17 -4.97 10.70 -3.56
C SER A 17 -3.71 11.29 -2.96
N VAL A 18 -3.90 12.33 -2.15
CA VAL A 18 -2.86 12.87 -1.27
C VAL A 18 -3.16 12.39 0.14
N VAL A 19 -2.17 11.84 0.82
CA VAL A 19 -2.28 11.41 2.22
C VAL A 19 -1.35 12.26 3.09
N PHE A 20 -1.85 12.71 4.23
CA PHE A 20 -1.07 13.58 5.11
C PHE A 20 -1.49 13.40 6.58
N ILE A 21 -0.61 13.83 7.47
CA ILE A 21 -0.85 13.83 8.91
C ILE A 21 -1.36 15.22 9.32
N ASP A 22 -2.49 15.25 10.03
CA ASP A 22 -3.10 16.46 10.55
C ASP A 22 -2.92 16.52 12.05
N THR A 23 -2.15 17.50 12.54
CA THR A 23 -1.82 17.68 13.96
C THR A 23 -2.55 18.85 14.59
N ARG A 24 -3.56 19.41 13.93
CA ARG A 24 -4.28 20.61 14.42
C ARG A 24 -5.19 20.33 15.60
N ALA A 25 -5.65 19.10 15.77
CA ALA A 25 -6.48 18.72 16.92
C ALA A 25 -5.62 18.59 18.18
N LYS A 26 -6.18 18.96 19.33
CA LYS A 26 -5.46 18.92 20.61
C LYS A 26 -5.28 17.51 21.17
N ASP A 27 -6.29 16.66 20.97
CA ASP A 27 -6.37 15.36 21.63
C ASP A 27 -6.10 14.18 20.73
N ALA A 28 -5.87 14.41 19.45
CA ALA A 28 -5.67 13.35 18.48
C ALA A 28 -4.83 13.84 17.30
N VAL A 29 -4.16 12.89 16.68
CA VAL A 29 -3.44 13.10 15.41
C VAL A 29 -4.18 12.29 14.35
N PHE A 30 -4.60 12.96 13.29
CA PHE A 30 -5.35 12.33 12.21
C PHE A 30 -4.46 12.03 11.01
N VAL A 31 -4.71 10.90 10.37
CA VAL A 31 -4.23 10.65 9.01
C VAL A 31 -5.41 10.93 8.09
N ARG A 32 -5.22 11.84 7.14
CA ARG A 32 -6.25 12.25 6.20
C ARG A 32 -5.85 11.90 4.77
N MET A 33 -6.86 11.61 3.95
CA MET A 33 -6.69 11.43 2.52
C MET A 33 -7.67 12.33 1.76
N GLN A 34 -7.18 12.86 0.65
CA GLN A 34 -7.98 13.68 -0.26
C GLN A 34 -7.77 13.17 -1.68
N ALA A 35 -8.82 12.68 -2.31
CA ALA A 35 -8.75 12.26 -3.69
C ALA A 35 -8.70 13.47 -4.62
N ILE A 36 -8.10 13.31 -5.79
CA ILE A 36 -8.07 14.36 -6.82
C ILE A 36 -9.50 14.71 -7.20
N GLY A 37 -9.82 16.01 -7.11
CA GLY A 37 -11.16 16.53 -7.39
C GLY A 37 -12.06 16.71 -6.18
N ASP A 38 -11.67 16.19 -5.01
CA ASP A 38 -12.41 16.42 -3.76
C ASP A 38 -12.07 17.78 -3.16
N ASP A 39 -13.07 18.44 -2.57
CA ASP A 39 -12.90 19.74 -1.91
C ASP A 39 -12.32 19.60 -0.49
N GLU A 40 -12.50 18.46 0.14
CA GLU A 40 -12.11 18.21 1.52
C GLU A 40 -11.37 16.89 1.69
N ALA A 41 -10.47 16.85 2.66
CA ALA A 41 -9.78 15.62 3.05
C ALA A 41 -10.61 14.87 4.11
N SER A 42 -10.69 13.56 3.95
CA SER A 42 -11.40 12.68 4.87
C SER A 42 -10.46 12.10 5.92
N ILE A 43 -10.96 11.90 7.14
CA ILE A 43 -10.21 11.27 8.22
C ILE A 43 -10.18 9.76 7.97
N MET A 44 -8.99 9.22 7.76
CA MET A 44 -8.78 7.80 7.54
C MET A 44 -8.43 7.04 8.82
N ALA A 45 -7.72 7.71 9.73
CA ALA A 45 -7.32 7.09 11.01
C ALA A 45 -7.09 8.17 12.06
N ASP A 46 -7.19 7.79 13.34
CA ASP A 46 -6.80 8.64 14.44
C ASP A 46 -5.84 7.89 15.37
N TYR A 47 -4.87 8.61 15.88
CA TYR A 47 -3.86 8.09 16.79
C TYR A 47 -3.60 9.07 17.91
N SER A 48 -3.13 8.56 19.05
CA SER A 48 -2.86 9.40 20.22
C SER A 48 -1.56 10.21 20.07
N THR A 49 -0.63 9.76 19.23
CA THR A 49 0.67 10.41 19.05
C THR A 49 1.03 10.56 17.58
N LYS A 50 1.88 11.55 17.30
CA LYS A 50 2.42 11.78 15.97
C LYS A 50 3.31 10.61 15.49
N GLU A 51 4.02 9.99 16.41
CA GLU A 51 4.90 8.84 16.13
C GLU A 51 4.09 7.65 15.62
N LYS A 52 2.93 7.38 16.22
CA LYS A 52 2.04 6.31 15.76
C LYS A 52 1.46 6.61 14.38
N ALA A 53 1.08 7.87 14.14
CA ALA A 53 0.60 8.29 12.83
C ALA A 53 1.70 8.13 11.75
N LYS A 54 2.94 8.50 12.06
CA LYS A 54 4.07 8.32 11.16
C LYS A 54 4.33 6.85 10.86
N LYS A 55 4.24 6.00 11.88
CA LYS A 55 4.40 4.55 11.72
C LYS A 55 3.34 3.98 10.78
N ALA A 56 2.09 4.39 10.94
CA ALA A 56 1.01 3.98 10.04
C ALA A 56 1.27 4.45 8.60
N MET A 57 1.78 5.66 8.41
CA MET A 57 2.14 6.18 7.10
C MET A 57 3.29 5.40 6.46
N GLU A 58 4.27 4.98 7.24
CA GLU A 58 5.36 4.13 6.76
C GLU A 58 4.83 2.76 6.32
N MET A 59 3.93 2.17 7.10
CA MET A 59 3.29 0.91 6.74
C MET A 59 2.53 1.03 5.42
N LEU A 60 1.83 2.15 5.21
CA LEU A 60 1.12 2.41 3.96
C LEU A 60 2.10 2.49 2.77
N ARG A 61 3.20 3.23 2.92
CA ARG A 61 4.21 3.34 1.86
C ARG A 61 4.86 2.00 1.55
N ASP A 62 5.16 1.21 2.58
CA ASP A 62 5.77 -0.11 2.42
C ASP A 62 4.82 -1.10 1.76
N ALA A 63 3.51 -0.94 1.98
CA ALA A 63 2.50 -1.78 1.34
C ALA A 63 2.34 -1.49 -0.15
N TYR A 64 2.66 -0.26 -0.59
CA TYR A 64 2.54 0.12 -1.99
C TYR A 64 3.80 -0.29 -2.76
N ILE A 65 3.66 -1.29 -3.60
CA ILE A 65 4.77 -1.79 -4.44
C ILE A 65 4.55 -1.51 -5.93
N GLY A 66 3.61 -0.63 -6.25
CA GLY A 66 3.29 -0.29 -7.63
C GLY A 66 2.32 -1.27 -8.30
N MET A 67 2.18 -1.14 -9.61
CA MET A 67 1.33 -2.04 -10.38
C MET A 67 2.04 -3.38 -10.58
N PRO A 68 1.45 -4.51 -10.17
CA PRO A 68 2.08 -5.81 -10.39
C PRO A 68 2.13 -6.13 -11.88
N ILE A 69 3.30 -6.54 -12.34
CA ILE A 69 3.49 -7.04 -13.71
C ILE A 69 3.70 -8.54 -13.61
N VAL A 70 2.86 -9.30 -14.32
CA VAL A 70 2.98 -10.76 -14.37
C VAL A 70 3.65 -11.11 -15.71
N MET A 71 4.85 -11.68 -15.63
CA MET A 71 5.55 -12.21 -16.79
C MET A 71 5.45 -13.74 -16.77
N GLN A 72 4.91 -14.32 -17.84
CA GLN A 72 4.69 -15.75 -17.95
C GLN A 72 5.56 -16.37 -19.05
N ASN A 73 6.00 -17.61 -18.81
CA ASN A 73 6.72 -18.42 -19.81
C ASN A 73 7.98 -17.74 -20.38
N VAL A 74 8.75 -17.10 -19.53
CA VAL A 74 9.99 -16.45 -19.92
C VAL A 74 11.16 -17.39 -19.64
N ASP A 75 11.85 -17.85 -20.70
CA ASP A 75 13.14 -18.53 -20.58
C ASP A 75 14.20 -17.47 -20.29
N VAL A 76 14.85 -17.59 -19.12
CA VAL A 76 15.80 -16.58 -18.67
C VAL A 76 17.15 -17.22 -18.35
N SER A 77 18.23 -16.53 -18.74
CA SER A 77 19.59 -16.86 -18.30
C SER A 77 19.76 -16.52 -16.82
N GLU A 78 20.82 -17.04 -16.17
CA GLU A 78 21.09 -16.78 -14.76
C GLU A 78 21.18 -15.28 -14.43
N ASP A 79 21.78 -14.48 -15.32
CA ASP A 79 21.92 -13.04 -15.12
C ASP A 79 20.57 -12.33 -15.11
N VAL A 80 19.66 -12.77 -16.00
CA VAL A 80 18.30 -12.25 -16.06
C VAL A 80 17.50 -12.71 -14.85
N SER A 81 17.72 -13.94 -14.36
CA SER A 81 17.07 -14.45 -13.15
C SER A 81 17.36 -13.58 -11.94
N ARG A 82 18.56 -13.06 -11.77
CA ARG A 82 18.92 -12.16 -10.67
C ARG A 82 18.16 -10.84 -10.75
N GLU A 83 18.05 -10.27 -11.96
CA GLU A 83 17.28 -9.04 -12.18
C GLU A 83 15.80 -9.29 -11.90
N LEU A 84 15.26 -10.45 -12.28
CA LEU A 84 13.87 -10.80 -12.03
C LEU A 84 13.59 -10.99 -10.54
N GLU A 85 14.54 -11.57 -9.77
CA GLU A 85 14.41 -11.66 -8.31
C GLU A 85 14.34 -10.27 -7.67
N ARG A 86 15.13 -9.33 -8.17
CA ARG A 86 15.06 -7.94 -7.71
C ARG A 86 13.72 -7.30 -8.06
N LEU A 87 13.19 -7.57 -9.24
CA LEU A 87 11.90 -7.04 -9.70
C LEU A 87 10.71 -7.62 -8.91
N LYS A 88 10.80 -8.86 -8.45
CA LYS A 88 9.80 -9.45 -7.56
C LYS A 88 9.60 -8.64 -6.28
N LYS A 89 10.67 -8.08 -5.74
CA LYS A 89 10.61 -7.21 -4.57
C LYS A 89 9.88 -5.90 -4.86
N CYS A 90 9.78 -5.52 -6.13
CA CYS A 90 9.07 -4.32 -6.59
C CYS A 90 7.65 -4.63 -7.07
N GLY A 91 7.14 -5.84 -6.84
CA GLY A 91 5.78 -6.23 -7.21
C GLY A 91 5.65 -6.86 -8.59
N ILE A 92 6.76 -7.22 -9.22
CA ILE A 92 6.74 -7.92 -10.50
C ILE A 92 6.80 -9.41 -10.24
N ILE A 93 5.80 -10.15 -10.73
CA ILE A 93 5.78 -11.61 -10.65
C ILE A 93 6.31 -12.17 -11.95
N VAL A 94 7.33 -13.03 -11.86
CA VAL A 94 7.90 -13.70 -13.01
C VAL A 94 7.68 -15.20 -12.85
N GLN A 95 7.01 -15.81 -13.83
CA GLN A 95 6.88 -17.26 -13.92
C GLN A 95 7.79 -17.78 -15.00
N THR A 96 8.75 -18.62 -14.62
CA THR A 96 9.79 -19.15 -15.52
C THR A 96 9.52 -20.59 -15.96
N GLU A 97 8.47 -21.23 -15.45
CA GLU A 97 8.14 -22.59 -15.76
C GLU A 97 7.06 -22.69 -16.84
N SER A 98 7.16 -23.68 -17.71
CA SER A 98 6.21 -23.96 -18.79
C SER A 98 4.91 -24.62 -18.30
N LYS A 99 4.54 -24.45 -17.05
CA LYS A 99 3.28 -24.93 -16.48
C LYS A 99 2.18 -23.89 -16.67
N PRO A 100 0.89 -24.33 -16.69
CA PRO A 100 -0.21 -23.37 -16.76
C PRO A 100 -0.08 -22.34 -15.66
N SER A 101 -0.16 -21.08 -16.06
CA SER A 101 0.04 -19.94 -15.20
C SER A 101 -0.94 -19.93 -14.04
N LYS A 102 -0.42 -19.89 -12.83
CA LYS A 102 -1.21 -19.50 -11.66
C LYS A 102 -1.16 -18.00 -11.55
N ILE A 103 -2.32 -17.36 -11.54
CA ILE A 103 -2.42 -15.96 -11.16
C ILE A 103 -2.27 -15.92 -9.64
N GLU A 104 -1.12 -15.50 -9.15
CA GLU A 104 -0.96 -15.23 -7.73
C GLU A 104 -1.44 -13.81 -7.46
N CYS A 105 -2.48 -13.69 -6.64
CA CYS A 105 -2.91 -12.39 -6.13
C CYS A 105 -1.90 -11.93 -5.09
N ILE A 106 -1.19 -10.84 -5.38
CA ILE A 106 -0.32 -10.21 -4.41
C ILE A 106 -1.20 -9.42 -3.44
N ASN A 107 -0.95 -9.57 -2.13
CA ASN A 107 -1.68 -8.88 -1.06
C ASN A 107 -1.37 -7.38 -0.95
N ASN A 108 -1.02 -6.70 -2.05
CA ASN A 108 -0.78 -5.27 -2.06
C ASN A 108 -1.90 -4.46 -2.70
N VAL A 109 -3.03 -5.10 -2.97
CA VAL A 109 -4.18 -4.47 -3.63
C VAL A 109 -5.01 -3.67 -2.63
N ILE A 110 -5.00 -4.08 -1.36
CA ILE A 110 -5.77 -3.46 -0.28
C ILE A 110 -4.88 -3.21 0.92
N PHE A 111 -4.92 -2.00 1.46
CA PHE A 111 -4.30 -1.64 2.73
C PHE A 111 -5.37 -1.03 3.63
N GLN A 112 -5.46 -1.51 4.87
CA GLN A 112 -6.31 -0.91 5.90
C GLN A 112 -5.45 -0.29 6.99
N PHE A 113 -5.73 0.95 7.37
CA PHE A 113 -5.01 1.60 8.46
C PHE A 113 -5.15 0.78 9.75
N PRO A 114 -4.03 0.52 10.44
CA PRO A 114 -4.06 -0.26 11.68
C PRO A 114 -4.74 0.51 12.80
N THR A 115 -5.28 -0.22 13.77
CA THR A 115 -5.75 0.37 15.01
C THR A 115 -4.55 0.81 15.85
N GLU A 116 -4.79 1.65 16.86
CA GLU A 116 -3.71 2.12 17.73
C GLU A 116 -3.00 0.97 18.45
N GLU A 117 -3.76 -0.01 18.90
CA GLU A 117 -3.24 -1.19 19.60
C GLU A 117 -2.32 -2.03 18.70
N GLU A 118 -2.61 -2.12 17.43
CA GLU A 118 -1.78 -2.85 16.46
C GLU A 118 -0.41 -2.21 16.23
N LEU A 119 -0.25 -0.95 16.60
CA LEU A 119 1.01 -0.20 16.45
C LEU A 119 1.93 -0.27 17.68
N GLU A 120 1.45 -0.86 18.73
CA GLU A 120 2.21 -1.01 19.98
C GLU A 120 3.16 -2.20 19.96
#